data_08286a47ca49ef00b4f979615a864037
#
_entry.id   08286a47ca49ef00b4f979615a864037
#
_cell.length_a   1.000
_cell.length_b   1.000
_cell.length_c   1.000
_cell.angle_alpha   90.00
_cell.angle_beta   90.00
_cell.angle_gamma   90.00
#
_symmetry.space_group_name_H-M   'P 1'
#
loop_
_entity.id
_entity.type
_entity.pdbx_description
1 polymer ?
#
loop_
_entity_poly.entity_id
_entity_poly.type
_entity_poly.pdbx_seq_one_letter_code
_entity_poly.pdbx_strand_id
1 'polypeptide(L)'
;MQGATAYSHHDLITLVECFGKLDYKVSQNISVVVDFGSNIGISALYFLTRNINVQVHLFEPVPRNIKRLRDNLKGYENRYKLTECAIGTKEGKFDFSCEDSGRYGGLIEKDVENFHGSSSDRVITVKVLMANNVLREIC
;
A
#
# COMPACT_ATOMS: atom_id res chain seq x y z
N MET A 1 -2.76 -6.47 22.98
CA MET A 1 -2.16 -5.54 21.99
C MET A 1 -1.67 -6.36 20.81
N GLN A 2 -2.21 -6.15 19.64
CA GLN A 2 -1.78 -6.88 18.44
C GLN A 2 -0.61 -6.12 17.84
N GLY A 3 0.54 -6.79 17.71
CA GLY A 3 1.73 -6.19 17.12
C GLY A 3 1.72 -6.30 15.59
N ALA A 4 2.35 -5.37 14.90
CA ALA A 4 2.64 -5.49 13.47
C ALA A 4 3.71 -6.56 13.23
N THR A 5 3.52 -7.36 12.18
CA THR A 5 4.52 -8.32 11.75
C THR A 5 5.33 -7.74 10.59
N ALA A 6 6.63 -7.67 10.76
CA ALA A 6 7.58 -7.35 9.70
C ALA A 6 8.06 -8.65 9.03
N TYR A 7 8.05 -8.68 7.72
CA TYR A 7 8.42 -9.84 6.91
C TYR A 7 9.77 -9.66 6.21
N SER A 8 10.31 -8.44 6.24
CA SER A 8 11.58 -8.08 5.61
C SER A 8 12.31 -7.01 6.42
N HIS A 9 13.61 -6.83 6.14
CA HIS A 9 14.39 -5.72 6.70
C HIS A 9 13.80 -4.35 6.34
N HIS A 10 13.23 -4.24 5.15
CA HIS A 10 12.59 -2.99 4.70
C HIS A 10 11.31 -2.66 5.47
N ASP A 11 10.57 -3.66 5.91
CA ASP A 11 9.39 -3.44 6.76
C ASP A 11 9.80 -2.86 8.13
N LEU A 12 10.95 -3.30 8.67
CA LEU A 12 11.51 -2.72 9.90
C LEU A 12 11.90 -1.25 9.70
N ILE A 13 12.49 -0.91 8.55
CA ILE A 13 12.79 0.49 8.23
C ILE A 13 11.51 1.30 8.18
N THR A 14 10.48 0.82 7.50
CA THR A 14 9.17 1.50 7.43
C THR A 14 8.53 1.66 8.81
N LEU A 15 8.63 0.67 9.68
CA LEU A 15 8.19 0.80 11.08
C LEU A 15 8.92 1.92 11.81
N VAL A 16 10.24 2.01 11.66
CA VAL A 16 11.05 3.08 12.27
C VAL A 16 10.67 4.45 11.70
N GLU A 17 10.46 4.56 10.39
CA GLU A 17 10.04 5.80 9.74
C GLU A 17 8.67 6.26 10.23
N CYS A 18 7.68 5.38 10.23
CA CYS A 18 6.31 5.70 10.64
C CYS A 18 6.19 5.97 12.15
N PHE A 19 6.73 5.10 12.98
CA PHE A 19 6.48 5.11 14.43
C PHE A 19 7.61 5.75 15.24
N GLY A 20 8.85 5.69 14.76
CA GLY A 20 10.02 6.24 15.43
C GLY A 20 10.33 7.66 15.01
N LYS A 21 10.51 7.89 13.71
CA LYS A 21 10.81 9.22 13.15
C LYS A 21 9.59 10.11 12.98
N LEU A 22 8.40 9.51 12.99
CA LEU A 22 7.12 10.20 12.78
C LEU A 22 7.05 10.94 11.43
N ASP A 23 7.50 10.31 10.36
CA ASP A 23 7.49 10.89 9.01
C ASP A 23 6.07 11.28 8.56
N TYR A 24 5.05 10.61 9.09
CA TYR A 24 3.64 10.95 8.90
C TYR A 24 3.05 11.77 10.04
N LYS A 25 3.84 12.62 10.71
CA LYS A 25 3.34 13.47 11.79
C LYS A 25 2.26 14.41 11.26
N VAL A 26 1.03 14.17 11.64
CA VAL A 26 -0.15 14.94 11.26
C VAL A 26 -0.93 15.38 12.48
N SER A 27 -1.83 16.35 12.31
CA SER A 27 -2.72 16.78 13.40
C SER A 27 -3.60 15.62 13.89
N GLN A 28 -3.98 15.65 15.17
CA GLN A 28 -4.74 14.55 15.80
C GLN A 28 -6.20 14.39 15.31
N ASN A 29 -6.66 15.24 14.38
CA ASN A 29 -8.06 15.28 13.93
C ASN A 29 -8.22 14.85 12.48
N ILE A 30 -7.57 13.73 12.10
CA ILE A 30 -7.74 13.17 10.76
C ILE A 30 -8.94 12.24 10.77
N SER A 31 -9.88 12.47 9.84
CA SER A 31 -11.05 11.63 9.66
C SER A 31 -10.90 10.63 8.50
N VAL A 32 -10.13 10.97 7.49
CA VAL A 32 -9.92 10.14 6.28
C VAL A 32 -8.44 10.11 5.91
N VAL A 33 -7.95 8.93 5.60
CA VAL A 33 -6.63 8.71 5.00
C VAL A 33 -6.79 7.92 3.71
N VAL A 34 -6.09 8.32 2.67
CA VAL A 34 -5.99 7.59 1.41
C VAL A 34 -4.53 7.18 1.22
N ASP A 35 -4.27 5.89 1.14
CA ASP A 35 -2.93 5.30 1.07
C ASP A 35 -2.75 4.52 -0.22
N PHE A 36 -2.02 5.11 -1.17
CA PHE A 36 -1.70 4.50 -2.44
C PHE A 36 -0.40 3.70 -2.33
N GLY A 37 -0.47 2.39 -2.61
CA GLY A 37 0.63 1.47 -2.40
C GLY A 37 0.79 1.08 -0.93
N SER A 38 -0.29 0.64 -0.32
CA SER A 38 -0.36 0.36 1.14
C SER A 38 0.55 -0.79 1.60
N ASN A 39 1.12 -1.54 0.66
CA ASN A 39 2.05 -2.64 0.93
C ASN A 39 1.49 -3.59 2.01
N ILE A 40 2.21 -3.83 3.10
CA ILE A 40 1.79 -4.70 4.20
C ILE A 40 1.00 -3.96 5.30
N GLY A 41 0.60 -2.70 5.08
CA GLY A 41 -0.29 -1.93 5.94
C GLY A 41 0.35 -1.24 7.14
N ILE A 42 1.67 -1.02 7.16
CA ILE A 42 2.36 -0.38 8.29
C ILE A 42 1.95 1.10 8.43
N SER A 43 1.88 1.85 7.33
CA SER A 43 1.38 3.22 7.30
C SER A 43 -0.07 3.31 7.79
N ALA A 44 -0.92 2.42 7.30
CA ALA A 44 -2.31 2.32 7.74
C ALA A 44 -2.41 2.07 9.25
N LEU A 45 -1.64 1.13 9.78
CA LEU A 45 -1.60 0.83 11.21
C LEU A 45 -1.19 2.05 12.04
N TYR A 46 -0.24 2.84 11.54
CA TYR A 46 0.16 4.10 12.19
C TYR A 46 -1.04 5.05 12.36
N PHE A 47 -1.81 5.29 11.31
CA PHE A 47 -2.98 6.18 11.39
C PHE A 47 -4.11 5.60 12.24
N LEU A 48 -4.41 4.31 12.09
CA LEU A 48 -5.46 3.61 12.82
C LEU A 48 -5.22 3.58 14.34
N THR A 49 -3.96 3.48 14.78
CA THR A 49 -3.61 3.44 16.20
C THR A 49 -3.59 4.82 16.86
N ARG A 50 -3.44 5.90 16.08
CA ARG A 50 -3.34 7.27 16.59
C ARG A 50 -4.63 8.07 16.50
N ASN A 51 -5.55 7.68 15.63
CA ASN A 51 -6.79 8.40 15.38
C ASN A 51 -7.98 7.46 15.53
N ILE A 52 -8.73 7.57 16.59
CA ILE A 52 -9.81 6.62 16.91
C ILE A 52 -10.94 6.60 15.86
N ASN A 53 -11.19 7.72 15.19
CA ASN A 53 -12.29 7.88 14.24
C ASN A 53 -11.85 7.84 12.76
N VAL A 54 -10.55 7.60 12.48
CA VAL A 54 -10.06 7.63 11.11
C VAL A 54 -10.62 6.46 10.29
N GLN A 55 -11.02 6.74 9.07
CA GLN A 55 -11.30 5.77 8.02
C GLN A 55 -10.16 5.76 7.02
N VAL A 56 -9.64 4.60 6.69
CA VAL A 56 -8.46 4.46 5.82
C VAL A 56 -8.84 3.73 4.53
N HIS A 57 -8.60 4.37 3.39
CA HIS A 57 -8.76 3.77 2.07
C HIS A 57 -7.41 3.32 1.56
N LEU A 58 -7.27 2.00 1.37
CA LEU A 58 -6.02 1.33 1.04
C LEU A 58 -6.07 0.80 -0.39
N PHE A 59 -4.97 0.95 -1.11
CA PHE A 59 -4.81 0.47 -2.47
C PHE A 59 -3.50 -0.31 -2.58
N GLU A 60 -3.60 -1.60 -2.83
CA GLU A 60 -2.44 -2.49 -2.98
C GLU A 60 -2.73 -3.55 -4.04
N PRO A 61 -1.90 -3.68 -5.08
CA PRO A 61 -2.15 -4.63 -6.17
C PRO A 61 -1.58 -6.02 -5.92
N VAL A 62 -0.57 -6.17 -5.04
CA VAL A 62 0.19 -7.42 -4.92
C VAL A 62 -0.48 -8.40 -3.95
N PRO A 63 -0.95 -9.58 -4.38
CA PRO A 63 -1.72 -10.51 -3.53
C PRO A 63 -1.00 -10.92 -2.25
N ARG A 64 0.33 -11.11 -2.30
CA ARG A 64 1.14 -11.43 -1.13
C ARG A 64 1.11 -10.30 -0.10
N ASN A 65 1.24 -9.06 -0.53
CA ASN A 65 1.18 -7.89 0.35
C ASN A 65 -0.22 -7.72 0.94
N ILE A 66 -1.27 -7.91 0.14
CA ILE A 66 -2.67 -7.88 0.58
C ILE A 66 -2.92 -8.84 1.74
N LYS A 67 -2.43 -10.08 1.62
CA LYS A 67 -2.56 -11.06 2.72
C LYS A 67 -1.88 -10.56 4.00
N ARG A 68 -0.64 -10.09 3.90
CA ARG A 68 0.14 -9.56 5.03
C ARG A 68 -0.49 -8.31 5.63
N LEU A 69 -1.04 -7.44 4.78
CA LEU A 69 -1.77 -6.24 5.19
C LEU A 69 -2.99 -6.62 6.04
N ARG A 70 -3.80 -7.58 5.58
CA ARG A 70 -4.96 -8.05 6.36
C ARG A 70 -4.55 -8.66 7.70
N ASP A 71 -3.45 -9.42 7.73
CA ASP A 71 -2.91 -9.97 8.98
C ASP A 71 -2.46 -8.87 9.94
N ASN A 72 -1.76 -7.84 9.44
CA ASN A 72 -1.30 -6.71 10.25
C ASN A 72 -2.44 -5.79 10.73
N LEU A 73 -3.52 -5.67 9.96
CA LEU A 73 -4.66 -4.81 10.31
C LEU A 73 -5.82 -5.57 10.95
N LYS A 74 -5.61 -6.80 11.39
CA LYS A 74 -6.62 -7.57 12.10
C LYS A 74 -7.12 -6.83 13.33
N GLY A 75 -8.45 -6.74 13.48
CA GLY A 75 -9.10 -5.94 14.53
C GLY A 75 -9.46 -4.51 14.11
N TYR A 76 -9.08 -4.08 12.91
CA TYR A 76 -9.43 -2.78 12.35
C TYR A 76 -10.33 -2.86 11.11
N GLU A 77 -10.95 -4.02 10.84
CA GLU A 77 -11.68 -4.34 9.60
C GLU A 77 -12.81 -3.33 9.30
N ASN A 78 -13.42 -2.75 10.34
CA ASN A 78 -14.47 -1.76 10.21
C ASN A 78 -13.95 -0.33 9.98
N ARG A 79 -12.63 -0.13 9.98
CA ARG A 79 -11.99 1.18 9.91
C ARG A 79 -11.09 1.35 8.70
N TYR A 80 -11.03 0.35 7.83
CA TYR A 80 -10.38 0.50 6.53
C TYR A 80 -11.19 -0.14 5.41
N LYS A 81 -10.98 0.35 4.21
CA LYS A 81 -11.46 -0.25 2.96
C LYS A 81 -10.25 -0.54 2.07
N LEU A 82 -10.05 -1.80 1.71
CA LEU A 82 -8.98 -2.23 0.82
C LEU A 82 -9.52 -2.44 -0.59
N THR A 83 -8.88 -1.80 -1.56
CA THR A 83 -9.11 -2.01 -2.99
C THR A 83 -7.86 -2.66 -3.60
N GLU A 84 -8.04 -3.85 -4.17
CA GLU A 84 -6.95 -4.67 -4.71
C GLU A 84 -6.60 -4.20 -6.13
N CYS A 85 -5.93 -3.06 -6.21
CA CYS A 85 -5.50 -2.44 -7.47
C CYS A 85 -4.29 -1.53 -7.26
N ALA A 86 -3.59 -1.25 -8.36
CA ALA A 86 -2.62 -0.17 -8.41
C ALA A 86 -3.30 1.16 -8.75
N ILE A 87 -2.63 2.24 -8.43
CA ILE A 87 -3.04 3.60 -8.81
C ILE A 87 -2.07 4.12 -9.87
N GLY A 88 -2.61 4.68 -10.93
CA GLY A 88 -1.83 5.18 -12.05
C GLY A 88 -2.49 6.35 -12.78
N THR A 89 -1.94 6.68 -13.93
CA THR A 89 -2.43 7.77 -14.79
C THR A 89 -3.44 7.32 -15.84
N LYS A 90 -3.57 5.99 -16.02
CA LYS A 90 -4.51 5.38 -16.98
C LYS A 90 -5.23 4.22 -16.30
N GLU A 91 -6.51 4.04 -16.60
CA GLU A 91 -7.29 2.89 -16.12
C GLU A 91 -7.12 1.68 -17.03
N GLY A 92 -7.19 0.50 -16.47
CA GLY A 92 -7.15 -0.75 -17.22
C GLY A 92 -6.49 -1.89 -16.46
N LYS A 93 -6.05 -2.88 -17.23
CA LYS A 93 -5.22 -3.99 -16.74
C LYS A 93 -3.82 -3.83 -17.34
N PHE A 94 -2.83 -3.86 -16.50
CA PHE A 94 -1.43 -3.67 -16.88
C PHE A 94 -0.55 -4.72 -16.21
N ASP A 95 0.58 -5.00 -16.87
CA ASP A 95 1.60 -5.82 -16.26
C ASP A 95 2.33 -5.03 -15.17
N PHE A 96 2.58 -5.68 -14.07
CA PHE A 96 3.19 -5.11 -12.88
C PHE A 96 4.36 -6.00 -12.46
N SER A 97 5.54 -5.42 -12.35
CA SER A 97 6.71 -6.11 -11.83
C SER A 97 6.69 -6.09 -10.32
N CYS A 98 6.88 -7.25 -9.71
CA CYS A 98 7.00 -7.41 -8.26
C CYS A 98 8.36 -8.06 -7.98
N GLU A 99 9.20 -7.41 -7.21
CA GLU A 99 10.37 -8.10 -6.68
C GLU A 99 10.02 -9.00 -5.49
N ASP A 100 10.89 -9.94 -5.17
CA ASP A 100 10.65 -10.92 -4.10
C ASP A 100 10.50 -10.30 -2.71
N SER A 101 11.09 -9.13 -2.45
CA SER A 101 10.90 -8.39 -1.18
C SER A 101 9.48 -7.81 -1.05
N GLY A 102 8.77 -7.60 -2.16
CA GLY A 102 7.43 -7.01 -2.21
C GLY A 102 7.41 -5.49 -1.99
N ARG A 103 8.58 -4.85 -1.85
CA ARG A 103 8.67 -3.41 -1.60
C ARG A 103 8.62 -2.61 -2.88
N TYR A 104 9.35 -3.06 -3.88
CA TYR A 104 9.42 -2.40 -5.17
C TYR A 104 8.57 -3.17 -6.17
N GLY A 105 7.64 -2.48 -6.74
CA GLY A 105 6.83 -2.95 -7.85
C GLY A 105 6.45 -1.74 -8.69
N GLY A 106 6.22 -1.95 -9.95
CA GLY A 106 5.83 -0.88 -10.86
C GLY A 106 5.11 -1.38 -12.07
N LEU A 107 4.30 -0.50 -12.65
CA LEU A 107 3.66 -0.76 -13.92
C LEU A 107 4.73 -0.86 -15.01
N ILE A 108 4.65 -1.90 -15.83
CA ILE A 108 5.52 -2.09 -16.98
C ILE A 108 4.91 -1.30 -18.15
N GLU A 109 5.57 -0.22 -18.56
CA GLU A 109 5.25 0.47 -19.80
C GLU A 109 5.94 -0.27 -20.96
N LYS A 110 5.14 -0.73 -21.93
CA LYS A 110 5.62 -1.53 -23.07
C LYS A 110 6.59 -0.81 -24.01
N ASP A 111 6.77 0.50 -23.83
CA ASP A 111 7.60 1.33 -24.71
C ASP A 111 9.01 1.59 -24.18
N VAL A 112 9.41 0.98 -23.07
CA VAL A 112 10.78 1.14 -22.54
C VAL A 112 11.63 -0.04 -22.97
N GLU A 113 12.43 0.13 -24.02
CA GLU A 113 13.37 -0.85 -24.56
C GLU A 113 14.49 -1.29 -23.58
N ASN A 114 14.51 -0.76 -22.36
CA ASN A 114 15.52 -1.02 -21.34
C ASN A 114 14.91 -1.44 -19.99
N PHE A 115 13.95 -2.36 -20.00
CA PHE A 115 13.52 -2.97 -18.74
C PHE A 115 14.62 -3.91 -18.25
N HIS A 116 15.51 -3.41 -17.41
CA HIS A 116 16.43 -4.22 -16.61
C HIS A 116 15.70 -4.78 -15.38
N GLY A 117 14.69 -5.65 -15.62
CA GLY A 117 14.17 -6.50 -14.58
C GLY A 117 15.28 -7.44 -14.10
N SER A 118 15.50 -7.54 -12.79
CA SER A 118 16.39 -8.58 -12.29
C SER A 118 15.74 -9.94 -12.59
N SER A 119 16.53 -10.99 -12.76
CA SER A 119 16.05 -12.34 -13.08
C SER A 119 15.11 -12.96 -12.01
N SER A 120 14.86 -12.26 -10.92
CA SER A 120 13.98 -12.64 -9.80
C SER A 120 12.61 -11.94 -9.82
N ASP A 121 12.39 -10.99 -10.72
CA ASP A 121 11.13 -10.23 -10.75
C ASP A 121 10.00 -11.08 -11.32
N ARG A 122 8.89 -11.16 -10.56
CA ARG A 122 7.66 -11.78 -11.04
C ARG A 122 6.78 -10.72 -11.68
N VAL A 123 6.22 -11.04 -12.84
CA VAL A 123 5.25 -10.19 -13.52
C VAL A 123 3.86 -10.71 -13.22
N ILE A 124 2.99 -9.84 -12.75
CA ILE A 124 1.57 -10.11 -12.53
C ILE A 124 0.73 -9.09 -13.30
N THR A 125 -0.48 -9.47 -13.71
CA THR A 125 -1.42 -8.51 -14.29
C THR A 125 -2.27 -7.92 -13.16
N VAL A 126 -2.30 -6.61 -13.06
CA VAL A 126 -3.05 -5.88 -12.03
C VAL A 126 -4.07 -4.94 -12.65
N LYS A 127 -5.17 -4.71 -11.93
CA LYS A 127 -6.10 -3.63 -12.21
C LYS A 127 -5.45 -2.31 -11.80
N VAL A 128 -5.61 -1.28 -12.64
CA VAL A 128 -5.15 0.09 -12.36
C VAL A 128 -6.34 1.02 -12.40
N LEU A 129 -6.45 1.87 -11.40
CA LEU A 129 -7.42 2.97 -11.32
C LEU A 129 -6.70 4.31 -11.41
N MET A 130 -7.38 5.32 -11.93
CA MET A 130 -6.85 6.68 -11.95
C MET A 130 -6.99 7.35 -10.59
N ALA A 131 -5.91 7.94 -10.09
CA ALA A 131 -5.89 8.64 -8.80
C ALA A 131 -7.00 9.68 -8.67
N ASN A 132 -7.21 10.50 -9.71
CA ASN A 132 -8.23 11.55 -9.71
C ASN A 132 -9.66 11.00 -9.57
N ASN A 133 -9.96 9.84 -10.18
CA ASN A 133 -11.27 9.23 -10.08
C ASN A 133 -11.51 8.69 -8.67
N VAL A 134 -10.50 8.00 -8.14
CA VAL A 134 -10.54 7.46 -6.77
C VAL A 134 -10.73 8.57 -5.73
N LEU A 135 -9.97 9.66 -5.83
CA LEU A 135 -10.08 10.77 -4.88
C LEU A 135 -11.44 11.47 -4.94
N ARG A 136 -12.04 11.62 -6.13
CA ARG A 136 -13.40 12.19 -6.27
C ARG A 136 -14.50 11.33 -5.63
N GLU A 137 -14.30 10.01 -5.54
CA GLU A 137 -15.26 9.11 -4.89
C GLU A 137 -15.12 9.08 -3.36
N ILE A 138 -13.94 9.41 -2.85
CA ILE A 138 -13.64 9.35 -1.40
C ILE A 138 -13.83 10.71 -0.74
N CYS A 139 -13.42 11.76 -1.41
CA CYS A 139 -13.44 13.14 -0.92
C CYS A 139 -14.56 13.94 -1.56
#